data_87aca11ab1dde9f3f960c6b3e58a1699
#
_entry.id   87aca11ab1dde9f3f960c6b3e58a1699
#
_cell.length_a   1.000
_cell.length_b   1.000
_cell.length_c   1.000
_cell.angle_alpha   90.00
_cell.angle_beta   90.00
_cell.angle_gamma   90.00
#
_symmetry.space_group_name_H-M   'P 1'
#
loop_
_entity.id
_entity.type
_entity.pdbx_description
1 polymer ?
#
loop_
_entity_poly.entity_id
_entity_poly.type
_entity_poly.pdbx_seq_one_letter_code
_entity_poly.pdbx_strand_id
1 'polypeptide(L)'
;MKGDLNEMTEPRIPTVPRDQLPDFEPMFQLLEGSMGYVPNNFLSMAHWPELLTAFGGIGATILQTGEVDRGLKQLVAMVASAANGCHYCQAHTSHSAHNLGVPQEKVEAVFEFESSSLFRDAERAALRLAWHAALQPNASSDSDFAALKKYYSDREIVEIVSVIALFGFLNRWSDTMGSELEPLPQSFAESINLGARKLGS
;
A
#
# COMPACT_ATOMS: atom_id res chain seq x y z
N MET A 1 6.78 17.64 -13.11
CA MET A 1 7.52 16.71 -13.99
C MET A 1 6.74 15.41 -13.95
N LYS A 2 6.24 14.96 -15.11
CA LYS A 2 5.52 13.69 -15.25
C LYS A 2 6.59 12.61 -15.35
N GLY A 3 6.78 11.81 -14.30
CA GLY A 3 7.53 10.56 -14.44
C GLY A 3 6.63 9.54 -15.13
N ASP A 4 7.00 9.13 -16.33
CA ASP A 4 6.41 7.96 -16.95
C ASP A 4 6.77 6.73 -16.10
N LEU A 5 5.84 5.79 -15.94
CA LEU A 5 6.08 4.49 -15.28
C LEU A 5 7.27 3.70 -15.91
N ASN A 6 7.80 4.17 -17.02
CA ASN A 6 8.84 3.54 -17.83
C ASN A 6 10.25 4.13 -17.63
N GLU A 7 10.46 5.14 -16.78
CA GLU A 7 11.81 5.49 -16.35
C GLU A 7 12.21 4.53 -15.21
N MET A 8 12.78 3.39 -15.59
CA MET A 8 13.51 2.50 -14.68
C MET A 8 14.70 3.28 -14.14
N THR A 9 14.51 3.99 -13.05
CA THR A 9 15.61 4.57 -12.30
C THR A 9 16.27 3.44 -11.52
N GLU A 10 17.56 3.23 -11.73
CA GLU A 10 18.34 2.34 -10.86
C GLU A 10 18.15 2.77 -9.40
N PRO A 11 18.02 1.82 -8.46
CA PRO A 11 17.85 2.15 -7.06
C PRO A 11 19.06 2.99 -6.58
N ARG A 12 18.80 4.03 -5.79
CA ARG A 12 19.86 4.92 -5.26
C ARG A 12 20.83 4.22 -4.34
N ILE A 13 20.36 3.16 -3.68
CA ILE A 13 21.19 2.23 -2.90
C ILE A 13 20.80 0.83 -3.37
N PRO A 14 21.77 -0.04 -3.73
CA PRO A 14 21.49 -1.40 -4.18
C PRO A 14 20.80 -2.19 -3.06
N THR A 15 19.97 -3.14 -3.44
CA THR A 15 19.40 -4.11 -2.48
C THR A 15 20.49 -5.04 -1.96
N VAL A 16 20.35 -5.50 -0.72
CA VAL A 16 21.20 -6.57 -0.18
C VAL A 16 20.76 -7.89 -0.84
N PRO A 17 21.69 -8.66 -1.45
CA PRO A 17 21.38 -9.96 -2.03
C PRO A 17 20.78 -10.92 -0.98
N ARG A 18 19.69 -11.62 -1.34
CA ARG A 18 18.97 -12.52 -0.43
C ARG A 18 19.85 -13.60 0.19
N ASP A 19 20.82 -14.13 -0.55
CA ASP A 19 21.77 -15.14 -0.08
C ASP A 19 22.71 -14.65 1.03
N GLN A 20 22.81 -13.33 1.21
CA GLN A 20 23.54 -12.70 2.32
C GLN A 20 22.66 -12.47 3.56
N LEU A 21 21.39 -12.87 3.52
CA LEU A 21 20.37 -12.61 4.56
C LEU A 21 19.74 -13.91 5.10
N PRO A 22 20.54 -14.94 5.50
CA PRO A 22 20.01 -16.24 5.91
C PRO A 22 19.07 -16.16 7.13
N ASP A 23 19.31 -15.22 8.05
CA ASP A 23 18.50 -15.04 9.25
C ASP A 23 17.08 -14.51 8.94
N PHE A 24 16.89 -13.90 7.78
CA PHE A 24 15.60 -13.38 7.32
C PHE A 24 14.85 -14.32 6.40
N GLU A 25 15.42 -15.48 6.06
CA GLU A 25 14.81 -16.44 5.15
C GLU A 25 13.39 -16.87 5.56
N PRO A 26 13.08 -17.13 6.85
CA PRO A 26 11.71 -17.45 7.27
C PRO A 26 10.71 -16.32 6.95
N MET A 27 11.11 -15.06 7.12
CA MET A 27 10.27 -13.91 6.78
C MET A 27 10.09 -13.80 5.25
N PHE A 28 11.15 -14.00 4.48
CA PHE A 28 11.08 -13.94 3.03
C PHE A 28 10.18 -15.04 2.45
N GLN A 29 10.20 -16.24 3.00
CA GLN A 29 9.29 -17.33 2.59
C GLN A 29 7.82 -16.98 2.88
N LEU A 30 7.52 -16.32 3.99
CA LEU A 30 6.17 -15.84 4.30
C LEU A 30 5.72 -14.75 3.30
N LEU A 31 6.60 -13.83 2.95
CA LEU A 31 6.33 -12.80 1.94
C LEU A 31 6.09 -13.42 0.56
N GLU A 32 6.95 -14.33 0.12
CA GLU A 32 6.75 -15.05 -1.14
C GLU A 32 5.47 -15.87 -1.15
N GLY A 33 5.14 -16.55 -0.06
CA GLY A 33 3.89 -17.31 0.04
C GLY A 33 2.64 -16.44 -0.08
N SER A 34 2.71 -15.17 0.34
CA SER A 34 1.56 -14.26 0.32
C SER A 34 1.52 -13.33 -0.90
N MET A 35 2.68 -12.90 -1.40
CA MET A 35 2.81 -11.89 -2.46
C MET A 35 3.34 -12.46 -3.77
N GLY A 36 4.03 -13.61 -3.73
CA GLY A 36 4.72 -14.22 -4.85
C GLY A 36 6.17 -13.75 -5.04
N TYR A 37 6.66 -12.84 -4.21
CA TYR A 37 8.00 -12.26 -4.27
C TYR A 37 8.40 -11.64 -2.92
N VAL A 38 9.69 -11.31 -2.78
CA VAL A 38 10.20 -10.50 -1.67
C VAL A 38 10.32 -9.05 -2.18
N PRO A 39 9.64 -8.06 -1.56
CA PRO A 39 9.70 -6.68 -2.02
C PRO A 39 11.10 -6.07 -1.91
N ASN A 40 11.54 -5.34 -2.92
CA ASN A 40 12.85 -4.69 -2.98
C ASN A 40 13.07 -3.67 -1.85
N ASN A 41 12.01 -3.06 -1.35
CA ASN A 41 12.10 -2.17 -0.19
C ASN A 41 12.52 -2.92 1.09
N PHE A 42 12.15 -4.21 1.26
CA PHE A 42 12.65 -5.05 2.36
C PHE A 42 14.15 -5.34 2.18
N LEU A 43 14.56 -5.69 0.95
CA LEU A 43 15.97 -5.95 0.65
C LEU A 43 16.84 -4.69 0.79
N SER A 44 16.29 -3.50 0.54
CA SER A 44 17.00 -2.25 0.81
C SER A 44 17.04 -1.88 2.30
N MET A 45 15.99 -2.22 3.08
CA MET A 45 16.00 -2.07 4.55
C MET A 45 17.01 -3.01 5.22
N ALA A 46 17.38 -4.12 4.57
CA ALA A 46 18.30 -5.11 5.11
C ALA A 46 19.74 -4.59 5.33
N HIS A 47 20.10 -3.42 4.77
CA HIS A 47 21.32 -2.71 5.18
C HIS A 47 21.33 -2.33 6.66
N TRP A 48 20.15 -2.31 7.30
CA TRP A 48 19.96 -2.15 8.74
C TRP A 48 19.05 -3.27 9.27
N PRO A 49 19.63 -4.43 9.68
CA PRO A 49 18.89 -5.63 10.06
C PRO A 49 17.83 -5.40 11.15
N GLU A 50 18.14 -4.54 12.12
CA GLU A 50 17.22 -4.20 13.20
C GLU A 50 15.99 -3.43 12.68
N LEU A 51 16.16 -2.57 11.69
CA LEU A 51 15.05 -1.89 11.02
C LEU A 51 14.19 -2.90 10.26
N LEU A 52 14.78 -3.81 9.50
CA LEU A 52 14.06 -4.84 8.76
C LEU A 52 13.22 -5.71 9.69
N THR A 53 13.79 -6.13 10.83
CA THR A 53 13.09 -6.92 11.87
C THR A 53 11.89 -6.15 12.42
N ALA A 54 12.09 -4.90 12.85
CA ALA A 54 11.05 -4.07 13.44
C ALA A 54 9.95 -3.76 12.41
N PHE A 55 10.34 -3.44 11.19
CA PHE A 55 9.40 -3.15 10.09
C PHE A 55 8.59 -4.37 9.70
N GLY A 56 9.21 -5.54 9.59
CA GLY A 56 8.52 -6.81 9.33
C GLY A 56 7.47 -7.11 10.39
N GLY A 57 7.79 -6.89 11.67
CA GLY A 57 6.85 -7.06 12.78
C GLY A 57 5.65 -6.11 12.73
N ILE A 58 5.90 -4.82 12.51
CA ILE A 58 4.81 -3.83 12.41
C ILE A 58 3.95 -4.07 11.17
N GLY A 59 4.57 -4.38 10.01
CA GLY A 59 3.86 -4.69 8.78
C GLY A 59 2.96 -5.91 8.92
N ALA A 60 3.45 -7.00 9.52
CA ALA A 60 2.67 -8.20 9.79
C ALA A 60 1.48 -7.89 10.72
N THR A 61 1.71 -7.14 11.81
CA THR A 61 0.65 -6.76 12.74
C THR A 61 -0.45 -5.96 12.04
N ILE A 62 -0.09 -4.94 11.27
CA ILE A 62 -1.06 -4.04 10.64
C ILE A 62 -1.81 -4.72 9.50
N LEU A 63 -1.13 -5.48 8.65
CA LEU A 63 -1.71 -5.99 7.40
C LEU A 63 -2.28 -7.40 7.52
N GLN A 64 -1.80 -8.22 8.47
CA GLN A 64 -2.19 -9.63 8.56
C GLN A 64 -3.15 -9.94 9.72
N THR A 65 -3.27 -9.03 10.71
CA THR A 65 -4.12 -9.24 11.89
C THR A 65 -5.20 -8.18 11.99
N GLY A 66 -6.11 -8.34 12.97
CA GLY A 66 -7.15 -7.36 13.28
C GLY A 66 -8.52 -7.73 12.73
N GLU A 67 -9.45 -6.79 12.82
CA GLU A 67 -10.89 -6.95 12.53
C GLU A 67 -11.27 -6.38 11.16
N VAL A 68 -10.53 -5.40 10.65
CA VAL A 68 -10.76 -4.82 9.32
C VAL A 68 -10.36 -5.81 8.23
N ASP A 69 -11.25 -5.98 7.25
CA ASP A 69 -11.00 -6.85 6.09
C ASP A 69 -9.66 -6.55 5.41
N ARG A 70 -8.89 -7.58 5.13
CA ARG A 70 -7.53 -7.44 4.58
C ARG A 70 -7.52 -6.84 3.17
N GLY A 71 -8.54 -7.14 2.36
CA GLY A 71 -8.71 -6.54 1.04
C GLY A 71 -8.97 -5.03 1.15
N LEU A 72 -9.83 -4.62 2.11
CA LEU A 72 -10.06 -3.21 2.40
C LEU A 72 -8.79 -2.50 2.89
N LYS A 73 -7.97 -3.15 3.73
CA LYS A 73 -6.66 -2.60 4.13
C LYS A 73 -5.77 -2.29 2.93
N GLN A 74 -5.77 -3.15 1.91
CA GLN A 74 -5.00 -2.90 0.69
C GLN A 74 -5.57 -1.75 -0.15
N LEU A 75 -6.90 -1.63 -0.24
CA LEU A 75 -7.53 -0.49 -0.93
C LEU A 75 -7.26 0.85 -0.20
N VAL A 76 -7.31 0.86 1.13
CA VAL A 76 -6.90 2.02 1.96
C VAL A 76 -5.44 2.40 1.69
N ALA A 77 -4.55 1.42 1.66
CA ALA A 77 -3.14 1.62 1.35
C ALA A 77 -2.93 2.15 -0.07
N MET A 78 -3.69 1.64 -1.04
CA MET A 78 -3.63 2.08 -2.44
C MET A 78 -4.04 3.55 -2.60
N VAL A 79 -5.15 3.96 -1.96
CA VAL A 79 -5.62 5.36 -1.97
C VAL A 79 -4.65 6.28 -1.26
N ALA A 80 -4.11 5.89 -0.09
CA ALA A 80 -3.08 6.65 0.62
C ALA A 80 -1.81 6.83 -0.22
N SER A 81 -1.40 5.78 -0.94
CA SER A 81 -0.23 5.82 -1.82
C SER A 81 -0.46 6.70 -3.05
N ALA A 82 -1.69 6.73 -3.57
CA ALA A 82 -2.06 7.63 -4.67
C ALA A 82 -2.03 9.10 -4.23
N ALA A 83 -2.53 9.42 -3.02
CA ALA A 83 -2.48 10.76 -2.45
C ALA A 83 -1.03 11.26 -2.26
N ASN A 84 -0.10 10.35 -1.95
CA ASN A 84 1.33 10.65 -1.85
C ASN A 84 2.08 10.61 -3.21
N GLY A 85 1.45 10.11 -4.29
CA GLY A 85 2.07 9.98 -5.61
C GLY A 85 3.04 8.81 -5.75
N CYS A 86 3.07 7.85 -4.81
CA CYS A 86 3.98 6.71 -4.84
C CYS A 86 3.46 5.59 -5.76
N HIS A 87 3.98 5.50 -6.97
CA HIS A 87 3.58 4.48 -7.95
C HIS A 87 3.99 3.05 -7.55
N TYR A 88 5.16 2.89 -6.94
CA TYR A 88 5.63 1.61 -6.41
C TYR A 88 4.60 1.01 -5.45
N CYS A 89 4.18 1.79 -4.45
CA CYS A 89 3.23 1.31 -3.46
C CYS A 89 1.82 1.10 -4.03
N GLN A 90 1.37 1.92 -5.00
CA GLN A 90 0.11 1.70 -5.68
C GLN A 90 0.09 0.36 -6.44
N ALA A 91 1.16 0.03 -7.16
CA ALA A 91 1.28 -1.24 -7.87
C ALA A 91 1.27 -2.43 -6.91
N HIS A 92 2.03 -2.37 -5.82
CA HIS A 92 2.07 -3.40 -4.78
C HIS A 92 0.70 -3.63 -4.13
N THR A 93 0.03 -2.57 -3.73
CA THR A 93 -1.26 -2.66 -3.03
C THR A 93 -2.39 -3.11 -3.94
N SER A 94 -2.39 -2.71 -5.21
CA SER A 94 -3.37 -3.17 -6.21
C SER A 94 -3.23 -4.69 -6.45
N HIS A 95 -2.01 -5.18 -6.66
CA HIS A 95 -1.71 -6.61 -6.81
C HIS A 95 -2.08 -7.40 -5.54
N SER A 96 -1.73 -6.86 -4.36
CA SER A 96 -2.06 -7.52 -3.08
C SER A 96 -3.57 -7.56 -2.83
N ALA A 97 -4.33 -6.50 -3.16
CA ALA A 97 -5.78 -6.49 -3.07
C ALA A 97 -6.41 -7.59 -3.94
N HIS A 98 -5.94 -7.71 -5.19
CA HIS A 98 -6.39 -8.75 -6.12
C HIS A 98 -6.09 -10.16 -5.57
N ASN A 99 -4.88 -10.41 -5.07
CA ASN A 99 -4.48 -11.70 -4.48
C ASN A 99 -5.30 -12.06 -3.23
N LEU A 100 -5.83 -11.06 -2.51
CA LEU A 100 -6.73 -11.26 -1.37
C LEU A 100 -8.20 -11.46 -1.79
N GLY A 101 -8.48 -11.53 -3.10
CA GLY A 101 -9.81 -11.80 -3.63
C GLY A 101 -10.69 -10.56 -3.84
N VAL A 102 -10.13 -9.35 -3.76
CA VAL A 102 -10.86 -8.15 -4.19
C VAL A 102 -11.07 -8.24 -5.71
N PRO A 103 -12.31 -8.15 -6.21
CA PRO A 103 -12.59 -8.20 -7.65
C PRO A 103 -11.75 -7.18 -8.42
N GLN A 104 -11.20 -7.57 -9.56
CA GLN A 104 -10.35 -6.69 -10.37
C GLN A 104 -11.06 -5.39 -10.73
N GLU A 105 -12.32 -5.45 -11.12
CA GLU A 105 -13.12 -4.27 -11.43
C GLU A 105 -13.26 -3.30 -10.26
N LYS A 106 -13.23 -3.80 -9.01
CA LYS A 106 -13.26 -2.97 -7.81
C LYS A 106 -11.89 -2.32 -7.54
N VAL A 107 -10.79 -3.05 -7.77
CA VAL A 107 -9.44 -2.49 -7.71
C VAL A 107 -9.28 -1.39 -8.75
N GLU A 108 -9.73 -1.63 -9.97
CA GLU A 108 -9.71 -0.65 -11.05
C GLU A 108 -10.51 0.62 -10.74
N ALA A 109 -11.67 0.47 -10.11
CA ALA A 109 -12.56 1.58 -9.77
C ALA A 109 -12.17 2.31 -8.47
N VAL A 110 -11.04 1.97 -7.82
CA VAL A 110 -10.72 2.51 -6.49
C VAL A 110 -10.58 4.03 -6.48
N PHE A 111 -10.16 4.65 -7.57
CA PHE A 111 -10.05 6.10 -7.67
C PHE A 111 -11.39 6.81 -7.94
N GLU A 112 -12.44 6.03 -8.22
CA GLU A 112 -13.82 6.49 -8.39
C GLU A 112 -14.70 6.05 -7.22
N PHE A 113 -14.10 5.73 -6.06
CA PHE A 113 -14.79 5.11 -4.93
C PHE A 113 -16.01 5.93 -4.45
N GLU A 114 -16.02 7.25 -4.62
CA GLU A 114 -17.12 8.11 -4.20
C GLU A 114 -18.38 7.90 -5.03
N SER A 115 -18.25 7.65 -6.33
CA SER A 115 -19.36 7.55 -7.28
C SER A 115 -19.68 6.12 -7.72
N SER A 116 -18.71 5.22 -7.66
CA SER A 116 -18.86 3.84 -8.12
C SER A 116 -19.77 3.02 -7.20
N SER A 117 -20.71 2.28 -7.78
CA SER A 117 -21.61 1.37 -7.04
C SER A 117 -20.90 0.14 -6.45
N LEU A 118 -19.64 -0.08 -6.78
CA LEU A 118 -18.83 -1.20 -6.25
C LEU A 118 -18.42 -1.00 -4.80
N PHE A 119 -18.53 0.22 -4.26
CA PHE A 119 -18.12 0.53 -2.89
C PHE A 119 -19.33 0.81 -1.99
N ARG A 120 -19.32 0.16 -0.82
CA ARG A 120 -20.29 0.42 0.25
C ARG A 120 -19.94 1.72 0.97
N ASP A 121 -20.90 2.33 1.64
CA ASP A 121 -20.70 3.59 2.37
C ASP A 121 -19.60 3.49 3.45
N ALA A 122 -19.49 2.34 4.12
CA ALA A 122 -18.41 2.06 5.06
C ALA A 122 -17.03 2.12 4.38
N GLU A 123 -16.88 1.49 3.21
CA GLU A 123 -15.64 1.50 2.45
C GLU A 123 -15.31 2.90 1.95
N ARG A 124 -16.31 3.64 1.45
CA ARG A 124 -16.12 5.06 1.05
C ARG A 124 -15.61 5.91 2.19
N ALA A 125 -16.14 5.73 3.41
CA ALA A 125 -15.68 6.47 4.57
C ALA A 125 -14.20 6.19 4.90
N ALA A 126 -13.77 4.91 4.81
CA ALA A 126 -12.38 4.52 5.03
C ALA A 126 -11.44 5.06 3.95
N LEU A 127 -11.85 4.97 2.67
CA LEU A 127 -11.04 5.44 1.54
C LEU A 127 -10.94 6.97 1.50
N ARG A 128 -11.99 7.69 1.89
CA ARG A 128 -11.97 9.16 2.03
C ARG A 128 -10.99 9.59 3.12
N LEU A 129 -11.02 8.94 4.29
CA LEU A 129 -10.00 9.21 5.31
C LEU A 129 -8.60 8.91 4.79
N ALA A 130 -8.41 7.79 4.08
CA ALA A 130 -7.11 7.43 3.53
C ALA A 130 -6.55 8.51 2.60
N TRP A 131 -7.40 9.06 1.73
CA TRP A 131 -7.03 10.18 0.86
C TRP A 131 -6.66 11.44 1.67
N HIS A 132 -7.56 11.90 2.55
CA HIS A 132 -7.34 13.14 3.31
C HIS A 132 -6.13 13.06 4.24
N ALA A 133 -5.98 11.94 4.96
CA ALA A 133 -4.91 11.78 5.94
C ALA A 133 -3.52 11.59 5.31
N ALA A 134 -3.46 11.13 4.05
CA ALA A 134 -2.20 10.98 3.33
C ALA A 134 -1.72 12.27 2.65
N LEU A 135 -2.59 13.25 2.44
CA LEU A 135 -2.20 14.53 1.85
C LEU A 135 -1.17 15.29 2.70
N GLN A 136 -0.37 16.12 2.04
CA GLN A 136 0.59 17.02 2.69
C GLN A 136 0.26 18.48 2.31
N PRO A 137 -0.18 19.31 3.25
CA PRO A 137 -0.44 19.02 4.68
C PRO A 137 -1.63 18.06 4.87
N ASN A 138 -1.66 17.35 6.01
CA ASN A 138 -2.74 16.43 6.35
C ASN A 138 -4.09 17.16 6.35
N ALA A 139 -5.06 16.62 5.60
CA ALA A 139 -6.39 17.21 5.41
C ALA A 139 -7.52 16.43 6.12
N SER A 140 -7.18 15.46 6.99
CA SER A 140 -8.20 14.75 7.78
C SER A 140 -8.95 15.70 8.70
N SER A 141 -10.23 15.44 8.90
CA SER A 141 -11.16 16.31 9.66
C SER A 141 -12.02 15.52 10.64
N ASP A 142 -12.64 16.23 11.59
CA ASP A 142 -13.62 15.63 12.50
C ASP A 142 -14.80 15.03 11.75
N SER A 143 -15.15 15.54 10.58
CA SER A 143 -16.21 14.99 9.74
C SER A 143 -15.85 13.62 9.15
N ASP A 144 -14.58 13.36 8.83
CA ASP A 144 -14.13 12.05 8.38
C ASP A 144 -14.28 11.01 9.50
N PHE A 145 -13.88 11.37 10.73
CA PHE A 145 -14.05 10.50 11.89
C PHE A 145 -15.53 10.30 12.27
N ALA A 146 -16.36 11.33 12.14
CA ALA A 146 -17.79 11.19 12.36
C ALA A 146 -18.45 10.26 11.33
N ALA A 147 -17.97 10.24 10.09
CA ALA A 147 -18.41 9.30 9.08
C ALA A 147 -17.95 7.86 9.38
N LEU A 148 -16.68 7.66 9.76
CA LEU A 148 -16.13 6.36 10.12
C LEU A 148 -16.84 5.71 11.30
N LYS A 149 -17.09 6.47 12.37
CA LYS A 149 -17.77 5.99 13.60
C LYS A 149 -19.19 5.46 13.38
N LYS A 150 -19.78 5.68 12.21
CA LYS A 150 -21.06 5.08 11.84
C LYS A 150 -20.95 3.60 11.48
N TYR A 151 -19.73 3.14 11.09
CA TYR A 151 -19.51 1.83 10.50
C TYR A 151 -18.42 1.03 11.20
N TYR A 152 -17.49 1.69 11.88
CA TYR A 152 -16.31 1.09 12.48
C TYR A 152 -16.21 1.39 13.96
N SER A 153 -15.78 0.40 14.74
CA SER A 153 -15.37 0.56 16.13
C SER A 153 -14.10 1.40 16.25
N ASP A 154 -13.81 1.91 17.44
CA ASP A 154 -12.54 2.63 17.69
C ASP A 154 -11.32 1.75 17.37
N ARG A 155 -11.41 0.44 17.60
CA ARG A 155 -10.35 -0.53 17.24
C ARG A 155 -10.14 -0.57 15.73
N GLU A 156 -11.19 -0.73 14.96
CA GLU A 156 -11.10 -0.77 13.49
C GLU A 156 -10.60 0.55 12.90
N ILE A 157 -11.00 1.68 13.49
CA ILE A 157 -10.50 3.02 13.10
C ILE A 157 -8.99 3.10 13.32
N VAL A 158 -8.48 2.61 14.46
CA VAL A 158 -7.03 2.55 14.73
C VAL A 158 -6.32 1.66 13.71
N GLU A 159 -6.92 0.53 13.29
CA GLU A 159 -6.36 -0.32 12.23
C GLU A 159 -6.27 0.43 10.90
N ILE A 160 -7.34 1.11 10.48
CA ILE A 160 -7.37 1.91 9.24
C ILE A 160 -6.28 3.00 9.27
N VAL A 161 -6.20 3.76 10.36
CA VAL A 161 -5.19 4.82 10.53
C VAL A 161 -3.77 4.23 10.53
N SER A 162 -3.58 3.04 11.13
CA SER A 162 -2.29 2.35 11.14
C SER A 162 -1.84 1.96 9.73
N VAL A 163 -2.77 1.52 8.86
CA VAL A 163 -2.47 1.24 7.44
C VAL A 163 -2.01 2.52 6.73
N ILE A 164 -2.72 3.63 6.92
CA ILE A 164 -2.36 4.93 6.30
C ILE A 164 -0.97 5.37 6.76
N ALA A 165 -0.66 5.26 8.05
CA ALA A 165 0.63 5.63 8.62
C ALA A 165 1.78 4.74 8.12
N LEU A 166 1.54 3.42 8.04
CA LEU A 166 2.52 2.46 7.49
C LEU A 166 2.87 2.81 6.03
N PHE A 167 1.86 3.09 5.22
CA PHE A 167 2.09 3.49 3.84
C PHE A 167 2.65 4.92 3.72
N GLY A 168 2.40 5.80 4.67
CA GLY A 168 3.11 7.07 4.77
C GLY A 168 4.63 6.91 4.95
N PHE A 169 5.07 5.88 5.71
CA PHE A 169 6.46 5.49 5.81
C PHE A 169 6.96 4.86 4.49
N LEU A 170 6.25 3.85 3.96
CA LEU A 170 6.66 3.13 2.76
C LEU A 170 6.74 4.01 1.51
N ASN A 171 5.79 4.92 1.33
CA ASN A 171 5.77 5.82 0.19
C ASN A 171 7.03 6.70 0.17
N ARG A 172 7.38 7.29 1.33
CA ARG A 172 8.63 8.09 1.46
C ARG A 172 9.87 7.25 1.26
N TRP A 173 9.88 6.02 1.84
CA TRP A 173 10.99 5.10 1.66
C TRP A 173 11.20 4.78 0.18
N SER A 174 10.18 4.24 -0.49
CA SER A 174 10.28 3.74 -1.86
C SER A 174 10.63 4.86 -2.85
N ASP A 175 9.99 6.03 -2.73
CA ASP A 175 10.27 7.17 -3.61
C ASP A 175 11.67 7.77 -3.35
N THR A 176 12.10 7.82 -2.07
CA THR A 176 13.43 8.34 -1.70
C THR A 176 14.54 7.38 -2.11
N MET A 177 14.33 6.07 -1.98
CA MET A 177 15.33 5.06 -2.34
C MET A 177 15.33 4.76 -3.85
N GLY A 178 14.28 5.15 -4.59
CA GLY A 178 14.10 4.77 -5.98
C GLY A 178 13.89 3.27 -6.11
N SER A 179 13.01 2.68 -5.27
CA SER A 179 12.80 1.23 -5.25
C SER A 179 12.32 0.75 -6.62
N GLU A 180 13.00 -0.23 -7.18
CA GLU A 180 12.62 -0.88 -8.44
C GLU A 180 11.38 -1.75 -8.21
N LEU A 181 10.40 -1.65 -9.12
CA LEU A 181 9.15 -2.40 -9.04
C LEU A 181 9.38 -3.85 -9.53
N GLU A 182 8.89 -4.81 -8.77
CA GLU A 182 9.00 -6.22 -9.11
C GLU A 182 8.05 -6.61 -10.27
N PRO A 183 8.40 -7.65 -11.05
CA PRO A 183 7.64 -8.01 -12.28
C PRO A 183 6.16 -8.31 -12.05
N LEU A 184 5.78 -8.97 -10.94
CA LEU A 184 4.40 -9.34 -10.68
C LEU A 184 3.49 -8.13 -10.42
N PRO A 185 3.79 -7.23 -9.46
CA PRO A 185 2.96 -6.02 -9.27
C PRO A 185 3.03 -5.08 -10.49
N GLN A 186 4.16 -5.02 -11.20
CA GLN A 186 4.27 -4.25 -12.43
C GLN A 186 3.29 -4.76 -13.50
N SER A 187 3.32 -6.06 -13.80
CA SER A 187 2.43 -6.66 -14.81
C SER A 187 0.95 -6.49 -14.45
N PHE A 188 0.60 -6.60 -13.16
CA PHE A 188 -0.77 -6.36 -12.72
C PHE A 188 -1.17 -4.88 -12.89
N ALA A 189 -0.33 -3.95 -12.46
CA ALA A 189 -0.58 -2.51 -12.61
C ALA A 189 -0.76 -2.09 -14.07
N GLU A 190 0.03 -2.67 -14.98
CA GLU A 190 -0.10 -2.47 -16.43
C GLU A 190 -1.43 -3.04 -16.95
N SER A 191 -1.84 -4.23 -16.50
CA SER A 191 -3.09 -4.88 -16.94
C SER A 191 -4.34 -4.08 -16.58
N ILE A 192 -4.31 -3.29 -15.49
CA ILE A 192 -5.42 -2.43 -15.05
C ILE A 192 -5.24 -0.96 -15.45
N ASN A 193 -4.23 -0.63 -16.26
CA ASN A 193 -3.89 0.75 -16.66
C ASN A 193 -3.74 1.72 -15.47
N LEU A 194 -3.10 1.27 -14.39
CA LEU A 194 -3.01 2.02 -13.13
C LEU A 194 -2.39 3.42 -13.32
N GLY A 195 -1.37 3.56 -14.14
CA GLY A 195 -0.68 4.83 -14.39
C GLY A 195 -1.51 5.91 -15.10
N ALA A 196 -2.59 5.54 -15.76
CA ALA A 196 -3.51 6.47 -16.46
C ALA A 196 -4.64 6.99 -15.56
N ARG A 197 -4.85 6.39 -14.39
CA ARG A 197 -5.97 6.67 -13.49
C ARG A 197 -5.56 7.66 -12.40
N LYS A 198 -6.39 8.68 -12.17
CA LYS A 198 -6.19 9.69 -11.12
C LYS A 198 -7.47 9.88 -10.33
N LEU A 199 -7.36 10.11 -9.01
CA LEU A 199 -8.49 10.54 -8.18
C LEU A 199 -8.97 11.92 -8.67
N GLY A 200 -10.27 12.03 -8.97
CA GLY A 200 -10.91 13.32 -9.30
C GLY A 200 -10.74 13.79 -10.74
N SER A 201 -10.45 12.92 -11.70
CA SER A 201 -10.55 13.25 -13.14
C SER A 201 -11.95 13.00 -13.68
#